data_bf461c7306e7908728585ac57b022eaf
#
_entry.id   bf461c7306e7908728585ac57b022eaf
#
_cell.length_a   1.000
_cell.length_b   1.000
_cell.length_c   1.000
_cell.angle_alpha   90.00
_cell.angle_beta   90.00
_cell.angle_gamma   90.00
#
_symmetry.space_group_name_H-M   'P 1'
#
loop_
_entity.id
_entity.type
_entity.pdbx_description
1 polymer ?
#
loop_
_entity_poly.entity_id
_entity_poly.type
_entity_poly.pdbx_seq_one_letter_code
_entity_poly.pdbx_strand_id
1 'polypeptide(L)'
;MFLSNPAKSFLMSVAIVILTGCGFVGTGDNAAEPAVDEPKSSIPFKTREPENFQCEIIEKAGETVRRKRLAKKGAWRRIDLDPGEIGHRVVLQIDREYVIDMGRGVYAESASGAGGEFGELTHELLNTFHRAEFEETARDGNLVLYRVRPADSDASETVVHYDETVGMPVKQEFFSVAGSERTLQYTIELANFHTEPDAGLFALPAGLRKVTLSEFTASSRK
;
A
#
# COMPACT_ATOMS: atom_id res chain seq x y z
N MET A 1 -39.57 -25.55 -5.54
CA MET A 1 -39.92 -24.13 -5.36
C MET A 1 -38.56 -23.37 -5.21
N PHE A 2 -38.01 -22.92 -6.32
CA PHE A 2 -36.68 -22.32 -6.38
C PHE A 2 -36.82 -20.80 -6.25
N LEU A 3 -36.18 -20.20 -5.25
CA LEU A 3 -36.05 -18.76 -5.11
C LEU A 3 -34.63 -18.39 -5.50
N SER A 4 -34.51 -17.78 -6.68
CA SER A 4 -33.28 -17.21 -7.19
C SER A 4 -33.04 -15.85 -6.54
N ASN A 5 -31.85 -15.65 -6.01
CA ASN A 5 -31.36 -14.35 -5.52
C ASN A 5 -30.50 -13.71 -6.61
N PRO A 6 -30.79 -12.50 -7.08
CA PRO A 6 -29.92 -11.81 -8.04
C PRO A 6 -28.79 -11.10 -7.32
N ALA A 7 -27.56 -11.48 -7.69
CA ALA A 7 -26.34 -10.76 -7.34
C ALA A 7 -26.38 -9.32 -7.92
N LYS A 8 -26.34 -8.31 -7.06
CA LYS A 8 -26.20 -6.91 -7.47
C LYS A 8 -24.73 -6.62 -7.74
N SER A 9 -24.37 -6.60 -9.03
CA SER A 9 -23.12 -6.06 -9.54
C SER A 9 -23.08 -4.56 -9.29
N PHE A 10 -22.17 -4.10 -8.44
CA PHE A 10 -21.92 -2.68 -8.22
C PHE A 10 -20.80 -2.25 -9.20
N LEU A 11 -21.20 -1.71 -10.33
CA LEU A 11 -20.31 -1.06 -11.30
C LEU A 11 -20.04 0.36 -10.81
N MET A 12 -18.83 0.60 -10.31
CA MET A 12 -18.36 1.93 -9.94
C MET A 12 -17.86 2.63 -11.20
N SER A 13 -18.72 3.49 -11.79
CA SER A 13 -18.37 4.35 -12.92
C SER A 13 -17.54 5.54 -12.41
N VAL A 14 -16.27 5.59 -12.80
CA VAL A 14 -15.43 6.78 -12.63
C VAL A 14 -15.77 7.76 -13.76
N ALA A 15 -16.43 8.84 -13.43
CA ALA A 15 -16.67 9.94 -14.35
C ALA A 15 -15.46 10.88 -14.37
N ILE A 16 -14.71 10.87 -15.47
CA ILE A 16 -13.67 11.86 -15.76
C ILE A 16 -14.35 13.12 -16.29
N VAL A 17 -14.35 14.18 -15.49
CA VAL A 17 -14.79 15.51 -15.92
C VAL A 17 -13.56 16.27 -16.45
N ILE A 18 -13.48 16.40 -17.77
CA ILE A 18 -12.52 17.29 -18.44
C ILE A 18 -13.13 18.69 -18.48
N LEU A 19 -12.64 19.60 -17.65
CA LEU A 19 -12.95 21.02 -17.70
C LEU A 19 -11.93 21.74 -18.59
N THR A 20 -12.31 21.99 -19.84
CA THR A 20 -11.69 23.00 -20.70
C THR A 20 -12.19 24.38 -20.29
N GLY A 21 -11.37 25.15 -19.59
CA GLY A 21 -11.67 26.52 -19.20
C GLY A 21 -10.90 27.50 -20.08
N CYS A 22 -11.63 28.27 -20.89
CA CYS A 22 -11.17 29.43 -21.62
C CYS A 22 -10.71 30.55 -20.68
N GLY A 23 -9.63 31.21 -21.10
CA GLY A 23 -9.08 32.36 -20.39
C GLY A 23 -10.03 33.55 -20.28
N PHE A 24 -9.95 34.19 -19.12
CA PHE A 24 -10.44 35.56 -18.93
C PHE A 24 -9.29 36.37 -18.32
N VAL A 25 -8.79 37.33 -19.10
CA VAL A 25 -7.85 38.35 -18.61
C VAL A 25 -8.68 39.39 -17.86
N GLY A 26 -8.59 39.36 -16.54
CA GLY A 26 -9.18 40.37 -15.65
C GLY A 26 -8.07 40.96 -14.76
N THR A 27 -7.66 42.17 -15.04
CA THR A 27 -6.87 43.02 -14.13
C THR A 27 -7.78 43.47 -12.99
N GLY A 28 -7.45 43.11 -11.77
CA GLY A 28 -8.19 43.57 -10.60
C GLY A 28 -7.62 43.05 -9.29
N ASP A 29 -7.09 43.96 -8.51
CA ASP A 29 -6.76 43.96 -7.08
C ASP A 29 -6.48 42.63 -6.37
N ASN A 30 -5.20 42.44 -6.05
CA ASN A 30 -4.71 41.46 -5.09
C ASN A 30 -5.19 41.83 -3.66
N ALA A 31 -6.42 41.46 -3.32
CA ALA A 31 -6.74 41.13 -1.94
C ALA A 31 -6.20 39.73 -1.68
N ALA A 32 -5.04 39.66 -0.98
CA ALA A 32 -4.53 38.38 -0.48
C ALA A 32 -5.63 37.75 0.38
N GLU A 33 -6.26 36.68 -0.13
CA GLU A 33 -7.06 35.80 0.72
C GLU A 33 -6.16 35.37 1.89
N PRO A 34 -6.63 35.49 3.13
CA PRO A 34 -5.88 34.98 4.26
C PRO A 34 -5.66 33.49 4.01
N ALA A 35 -4.40 33.08 3.90
CA ALA A 35 -4.03 31.68 3.89
C ALA A 35 -4.61 31.07 5.16
N VAL A 36 -5.68 30.31 5.02
CA VAL A 36 -6.21 29.47 6.10
C VAL A 36 -5.10 28.46 6.33
N ASP A 37 -4.36 28.62 7.43
CA ASP A 37 -3.40 27.64 7.93
C ASP A 37 -4.21 26.37 8.21
N GLU A 38 -4.29 25.48 7.21
CA GLU A 38 -4.87 24.16 7.41
C GLU A 38 -4.01 23.46 8.47
N PRO A 39 -4.58 22.98 9.57
CA PRO A 39 -3.83 22.28 10.59
C PRO A 39 -3.18 21.05 9.94
N LYS A 40 -1.86 21.10 9.75
CA LYS A 40 -1.08 19.93 9.36
C LYS A 40 -1.19 18.96 10.52
N SER A 41 -1.92 17.84 10.33
CA SER A 41 -1.95 16.77 11.31
C SER A 41 -0.50 16.30 11.53
N SER A 42 0.02 16.50 12.75
CA SER A 42 1.34 16.01 13.09
C SER A 42 1.24 14.51 13.30
N ILE A 43 1.74 13.73 12.35
CA ILE A 43 1.80 12.28 12.48
C ILE A 43 2.74 11.95 13.65
N PRO A 44 2.28 11.21 14.68
CA PRO A 44 3.03 11.02 15.93
C PRO A 44 4.15 9.98 15.84
N PHE A 45 4.35 9.34 14.67
CA PHE A 45 5.34 8.30 14.47
C PHE A 45 6.19 8.55 13.22
N LYS A 46 7.31 7.82 13.12
CA LYS A 46 8.19 7.91 11.96
C LYS A 46 7.47 7.42 10.71
N THR A 47 7.65 8.17 9.62
CA THR A 47 7.01 7.94 8.34
C THR A 47 7.97 7.38 7.30
N ARG A 48 9.25 7.25 7.64
CA ARG A 48 10.29 6.73 6.76
C ARG A 48 10.62 5.29 7.12
N GLU A 49 10.53 4.43 6.14
CA GLU A 49 10.95 3.04 6.26
C GLU A 49 12.46 2.93 6.56
N PRO A 50 12.89 1.88 7.31
CA PRO A 50 14.30 1.55 7.45
C PRO A 50 14.98 1.36 6.09
N GLU A 51 16.28 1.65 6.02
CA GLU A 51 17.05 1.45 4.78
C GLU A 51 17.22 -0.02 4.41
N ASN A 52 17.29 -0.87 5.43
CA ASN A 52 17.47 -2.30 5.25
C ASN A 52 16.45 -3.04 6.11
N PHE A 53 15.65 -3.88 5.49
CA PHE A 53 14.74 -4.79 6.20
C PHE A 53 14.18 -5.87 5.28
N GLN A 54 13.64 -6.89 5.90
CA GLN A 54 12.85 -7.94 5.28
C GLN A 54 11.66 -8.24 6.19
N CYS A 55 10.48 -8.42 5.60
CA CYS A 55 9.28 -8.79 6.33
C CYS A 55 8.30 -9.57 5.44
N GLU A 56 7.30 -10.16 6.06
CA GLU A 56 6.07 -10.59 5.40
C GLU A 56 4.96 -9.59 5.68
N ILE A 57 4.15 -9.30 4.67
CA ILE A 57 2.93 -8.52 4.78
C ILE A 57 1.77 -9.49 4.66
N ILE A 58 0.90 -9.51 5.66
CA ILE A 58 -0.29 -10.36 5.69
C ILE A 58 -1.51 -9.45 5.64
N GLU A 59 -2.24 -9.50 4.54
CA GLU A 59 -3.50 -8.77 4.34
C GLU A 59 -4.67 -9.75 4.57
N LYS A 60 -5.63 -9.39 5.43
CA LYS A 60 -6.81 -10.21 5.71
C LYS A 60 -8.07 -9.39 5.52
N ALA A 61 -9.00 -9.88 4.69
CA ALA A 61 -10.32 -9.29 4.46
C ALA A 61 -11.38 -10.41 4.49
N GLY A 62 -12.16 -10.49 5.56
CA GLY A 62 -13.02 -11.63 5.80
C GLY A 62 -12.22 -12.93 5.86
N GLU A 63 -12.58 -13.89 4.99
CA GLU A 63 -11.88 -15.19 4.87
C GLU A 63 -10.66 -15.13 3.91
N THR A 64 -10.51 -14.04 3.18
CA THR A 64 -9.41 -13.89 2.21
C THR A 64 -8.14 -13.48 2.93
N VAL A 65 -7.07 -14.24 2.72
CA VAL A 65 -5.72 -13.93 3.21
C VAL A 65 -4.78 -13.84 2.03
N ARG A 66 -4.08 -12.71 1.90
CA ARG A 66 -3.01 -12.52 0.93
C ARG A 66 -1.68 -12.36 1.65
N ARG A 67 -0.62 -12.85 1.05
CA ARG A 67 0.73 -12.77 1.60
C ARG A 67 1.65 -12.12 0.58
N LYS A 68 2.47 -11.20 1.05
CA LYS A 68 3.56 -10.61 0.28
C LYS A 68 4.83 -10.76 1.11
N ARG A 69 5.97 -10.89 0.45
CA ARG A 69 7.27 -10.77 1.12
C ARG A 69 7.96 -9.54 0.55
N LEU A 70 8.40 -8.66 1.41
CA LEU A 70 9.12 -7.45 1.05
C LEU A 70 10.53 -7.51 1.61
N ALA A 71 11.52 -7.17 0.77
CA ALA A 71 12.90 -6.96 1.19
C ALA A 71 13.44 -5.67 0.58
N LYS A 72 14.20 -4.91 1.39
CA LYS A 72 14.85 -3.65 1.00
C LYS A 72 16.27 -3.65 1.49
N LYS A 73 17.21 -3.21 0.64
CA LYS A 73 18.62 -3.02 1.00
C LYS A 73 19.16 -1.78 0.26
N GLY A 74 19.15 -0.65 0.94
CA GLY A 74 19.42 0.64 0.32
C GLY A 74 18.44 0.93 -0.83
N ALA A 75 18.97 1.06 -2.06
CA ALA A 75 18.17 1.25 -3.27
C ALA A 75 17.55 -0.03 -3.84
N TRP A 76 18.00 -1.20 -3.40
CA TRP A 76 17.48 -2.48 -3.89
C TRP A 76 16.18 -2.84 -3.19
N ARG A 77 15.23 -3.34 -3.96
CA ARG A 77 13.90 -3.74 -3.46
C ARG A 77 13.45 -5.02 -4.12
N ARG A 78 12.74 -5.85 -3.38
CA ARG A 78 12.07 -7.04 -3.86
C ARG A 78 10.71 -7.19 -3.20
N ILE A 79 9.70 -7.45 -4.02
CA ILE A 79 8.38 -7.85 -3.56
C ILE A 79 8.04 -9.20 -4.19
N ASP A 80 7.75 -10.19 -3.35
CA ASP A 80 7.16 -11.46 -3.76
C ASP A 80 5.65 -11.38 -3.49
N LEU A 81 4.84 -11.57 -4.52
CA LEU A 81 3.39 -11.62 -4.46
C LEU A 81 2.96 -13.06 -4.40
N ASP A 82 2.13 -13.42 -3.42
CA ASP A 82 1.62 -14.76 -3.19
C ASP A 82 2.75 -15.82 -3.21
N PRO A 83 3.78 -15.70 -2.33
CA PRO A 83 4.94 -16.57 -2.33
C PRO A 83 4.54 -18.02 -2.02
N GLY A 84 4.90 -18.93 -2.89
CA GLY A 84 4.59 -20.37 -2.76
C GLY A 84 3.25 -20.81 -3.36
N GLU A 85 2.44 -19.88 -3.86
CA GLU A 85 1.17 -20.16 -4.52
C GLU A 85 1.30 -20.25 -6.04
N ILE A 86 0.25 -20.78 -6.68
CA ILE A 86 0.12 -20.73 -8.14
C ILE A 86 0.00 -19.26 -8.55
N GLY A 87 0.91 -18.79 -9.40
CA GLY A 87 0.93 -17.38 -9.81
C GLY A 87 1.90 -16.50 -9.02
N HIS A 88 2.79 -17.11 -8.22
CA HIS A 88 3.88 -16.42 -7.53
C HIS A 88 4.63 -15.49 -8.49
N ARG A 89 4.57 -14.20 -8.22
CA ARG A 89 5.27 -13.16 -8.97
C ARG A 89 6.26 -12.46 -8.09
N VAL A 90 7.35 -11.99 -8.71
CA VAL A 90 8.35 -11.19 -8.04
C VAL A 90 8.56 -9.91 -8.84
N VAL A 91 8.60 -8.79 -8.15
CA VAL A 91 9.12 -7.54 -8.68
C VAL A 91 10.45 -7.29 -7.98
N LEU A 92 11.51 -7.16 -8.77
CA LEU A 92 12.87 -6.99 -8.29
C LEU A 92 13.47 -5.71 -8.88
N GLN A 93 13.85 -4.79 -8.03
CA GLN A 93 14.56 -3.56 -8.39
C GLN A 93 15.99 -3.64 -7.85
N ILE A 94 16.95 -3.66 -8.77
CA ILE A 94 18.40 -3.62 -8.48
C ILE A 94 19.05 -2.51 -9.31
N ASP A 95 19.77 -2.83 -10.39
CA ASP A 95 20.21 -1.89 -11.42
C ASP A 95 19.07 -1.46 -12.34
N ARG A 96 18.07 -2.32 -12.50
CA ARG A 96 16.83 -2.15 -13.26
C ARG A 96 15.68 -2.77 -12.49
N GLU A 97 14.49 -2.56 -13.02
CA GLU A 97 13.29 -3.24 -12.54
C GLU A 97 13.01 -4.48 -13.40
N TYR A 98 12.76 -5.60 -12.71
CA TYR A 98 12.43 -6.88 -13.31
C TYR A 98 11.09 -7.37 -12.77
N VAL A 99 10.21 -7.81 -13.67
CA VAL A 99 9.01 -8.56 -13.33
C VAL A 99 9.23 -10.03 -13.65
N ILE A 100 8.97 -10.90 -12.68
CA ILE A 100 9.30 -12.32 -12.73
C ILE A 100 8.04 -13.13 -12.47
N ASP A 101 7.79 -14.12 -13.29
CA ASP A 101 6.75 -15.13 -13.08
C ASP A 101 7.46 -16.46 -12.74
N MET A 102 7.41 -16.81 -11.46
CA MET A 102 8.10 -17.99 -10.94
C MET A 102 7.48 -19.29 -11.45
N GLY A 103 6.15 -19.31 -11.62
CA GLY A 103 5.44 -20.49 -12.13
C GLY A 103 5.76 -20.80 -13.59
N ARG A 104 5.99 -19.75 -14.40
CA ARG A 104 6.35 -19.88 -15.82
C ARG A 104 7.85 -19.92 -16.08
N GLY A 105 8.66 -19.64 -15.06
CA GLY A 105 10.12 -19.58 -15.20
C GLY A 105 10.58 -18.49 -16.17
N VAL A 106 9.90 -17.33 -16.20
CA VAL A 106 10.22 -16.22 -17.11
C VAL A 106 10.36 -14.90 -16.38
N TYR A 107 11.12 -13.99 -16.99
CA TYR A 107 11.21 -12.61 -16.51
C TYR A 107 11.25 -11.62 -17.68
N ALA A 108 10.83 -10.37 -17.40
CA ALA A 108 10.97 -9.25 -18.30
C ALA A 108 11.58 -8.05 -17.57
N GLU A 109 12.34 -7.22 -18.30
CA GLU A 109 12.74 -5.91 -17.82
C GLU A 109 11.55 -4.95 -17.97
N SER A 110 11.27 -4.20 -16.91
CA SER A 110 10.25 -3.16 -16.88
C SER A 110 10.94 -1.79 -16.95
N ALA A 111 10.27 -0.81 -17.52
CA ALA A 111 10.68 0.58 -17.33
C ALA A 111 10.49 0.94 -15.86
N SER A 112 11.45 1.62 -15.24
CA SER A 112 11.40 2.02 -13.83
C SER A 112 10.08 2.71 -13.50
N GLY A 113 9.37 2.21 -12.50
CA GLY A 113 8.05 2.72 -12.09
C GLY A 113 6.84 2.04 -12.74
N ALA A 114 7.02 1.09 -13.67
CA ALA A 114 5.90 0.32 -14.23
C ALA A 114 5.33 -0.70 -13.23
N GLY A 115 6.12 -1.08 -12.23
CA GLY A 115 5.69 -1.97 -11.15
C GLY A 115 5.06 -1.22 -9.98
N GLY A 116 4.18 -0.27 -10.14
CA GLY A 116 3.52 0.59 -9.12
C GLY A 116 3.24 0.00 -7.71
N GLU A 117 3.77 -1.19 -7.45
CA GLU A 117 3.64 -1.97 -6.22
C GLU A 117 4.77 -1.69 -5.19
N PHE A 118 5.79 -0.91 -5.57
CA PHE A 118 6.85 -0.48 -4.64
C PHE A 118 6.50 0.79 -3.85
N GLY A 119 5.22 1.07 -3.64
CA GLY A 119 4.80 2.05 -2.66
C GLY A 119 5.53 1.76 -1.34
N GLU A 120 6.08 2.77 -0.69
CA GLU A 120 6.56 2.59 0.68
C GLU A 120 5.37 2.16 1.51
N LEU A 121 5.50 1.10 2.31
CA LEU A 121 4.43 0.60 3.20
C LEU A 121 3.82 1.71 4.05
N THR A 122 4.65 2.67 4.41
CA THR A 122 4.25 3.87 5.13
C THR A 122 3.65 4.94 4.23
N HIS A 123 3.99 4.97 2.94
CA HIS A 123 3.51 6.02 2.02
C HIS A 123 2.02 5.92 1.74
N GLU A 124 1.49 4.71 1.55
CA GLU A 124 0.04 4.49 1.41
C GLU A 124 -0.71 4.92 2.66
N LEU A 125 -0.18 4.58 3.84
CA LEU A 125 -0.68 5.03 5.12
C LEU A 125 -0.71 6.55 5.22
N LEU A 126 0.39 7.19 4.87
CA LEU A 126 0.59 8.62 5.03
C LEU A 126 -0.26 9.43 4.06
N ASN A 127 -0.41 8.97 2.82
CA ASN A 127 -1.27 9.63 1.84
C ASN A 127 -2.74 9.63 2.27
N THR A 128 -3.17 8.58 2.98
CA THR A 128 -4.53 8.49 3.53
C THR A 128 -4.71 9.39 4.77
N PHE A 129 -3.61 9.73 5.47
CA PHE A 129 -3.67 10.42 6.77
C PHE A 129 -3.24 11.89 6.75
N HIS A 130 -3.13 12.52 5.59
CA HIS A 130 -2.76 13.95 5.49
C HIS A 130 -3.64 14.90 6.31
N ARG A 131 -4.88 14.48 6.57
CA ARG A 131 -5.87 15.21 7.37
C ARG A 131 -6.52 14.23 8.33
N ALA A 132 -5.77 13.68 9.24
CA ALA A 132 -6.30 12.74 10.21
C ALA A 132 -5.99 13.22 11.63
N GLU A 133 -6.88 12.89 12.55
CA GLU A 133 -6.65 13.02 13.98
C GLU A 133 -6.05 11.73 14.50
N PHE A 134 -5.00 11.86 15.34
CA PHE A 134 -4.31 10.75 15.98
C PHE A 134 -4.54 10.82 17.48
N GLU A 135 -5.02 9.72 18.05
CA GLU A 135 -5.21 9.54 19.48
C GLU A 135 -4.43 8.32 19.95
N GLU A 136 -3.45 8.49 20.85
CA GLU A 136 -2.83 7.35 21.53
C GLU A 136 -3.85 6.72 22.48
N THR A 137 -4.25 5.48 22.21
CA THR A 137 -5.29 4.79 22.97
C THR A 137 -4.73 3.78 23.97
N ALA A 138 -3.55 3.23 23.69
CA ALA A 138 -2.87 2.29 24.57
C ALA A 138 -1.37 2.27 24.30
N ARG A 139 -0.60 1.81 25.29
CA ARG A 139 0.84 1.58 25.19
C ARG A 139 1.21 0.34 26.01
N ASP A 140 1.95 -0.57 25.38
CA ASP A 140 2.53 -1.75 26.02
C ASP A 140 4.00 -1.87 25.61
N GLY A 141 4.90 -1.46 26.51
CA GLY A 141 6.32 -1.34 26.23
C GLY A 141 6.58 -0.42 25.05
N ASN A 142 7.18 -0.98 23.98
CA ASN A 142 7.49 -0.25 22.75
C ASN A 142 6.34 -0.28 21.71
N LEU A 143 5.25 -0.98 22.01
CA LEU A 143 4.07 -1.02 21.13
C LEU A 143 3.08 0.07 21.54
N VAL A 144 2.81 0.99 20.63
CA VAL A 144 1.88 2.10 20.82
C VAL A 144 0.69 1.94 19.88
N LEU A 145 -0.51 2.05 20.41
CA LEU A 145 -1.75 1.98 19.62
C LEU A 145 -2.30 3.38 19.39
N TYR A 146 -2.40 3.75 18.13
CA TYR A 146 -3.03 4.99 17.72
C TYR A 146 -4.37 4.72 17.06
N ARG A 147 -5.41 5.40 17.51
CA ARG A 147 -6.66 5.55 16.78
C ARG A 147 -6.50 6.69 15.80
N VAL A 148 -6.81 6.45 14.53
CA VAL A 148 -6.67 7.41 13.45
C VAL A 148 -8.02 7.63 12.78
N ARG A 149 -8.48 8.87 12.76
CA ARG A 149 -9.74 9.27 12.12
C ARG A 149 -9.46 10.29 11.04
N PRO A 150 -9.85 10.03 9.78
CA PRO A 150 -9.79 11.05 8.73
C PRO A 150 -10.66 12.26 9.12
N ALA A 151 -10.14 13.47 8.93
CA ALA A 151 -10.88 14.70 9.29
C ALA A 151 -12.12 14.96 8.42
N ASP A 152 -12.18 14.32 7.24
CA ASP A 152 -13.25 14.47 6.26
C ASP A 152 -14.26 13.31 6.26
N SER A 153 -14.13 12.34 7.18
CA SER A 153 -15.01 11.18 7.22
C SER A 153 -15.16 10.60 8.62
N ASP A 154 -16.37 10.66 9.14
CA ASP A 154 -16.76 9.95 10.37
C ASP A 154 -17.10 8.48 10.13
N ALA A 155 -17.10 8.03 8.87
CA ALA A 155 -17.52 6.68 8.48
C ALA A 155 -16.37 5.67 8.48
N SER A 156 -15.15 6.08 8.77
CA SER A 156 -13.98 5.20 8.81
C SER A 156 -13.06 5.52 9.99
N GLU A 157 -12.40 4.48 10.48
CA GLU A 157 -11.41 4.57 11.53
C GLU A 157 -10.31 3.53 11.27
N THR A 158 -9.07 3.88 11.57
CA THR A 158 -7.96 2.94 11.52
C THR A 158 -7.31 2.84 12.89
N VAL A 159 -6.98 1.64 13.34
CA VAL A 159 -6.10 1.42 14.50
C VAL A 159 -4.73 1.04 13.99
N VAL A 160 -3.74 1.86 14.33
CA VAL A 160 -2.33 1.66 13.96
C VAL A 160 -1.58 1.16 15.19
N HIS A 161 -0.97 -0.01 15.09
CA HIS A 161 -0.04 -0.56 16.05
C HIS A 161 1.37 -0.19 15.60
N TYR A 162 1.97 0.77 16.28
CA TYR A 162 3.32 1.25 15.99
C TYR A 162 4.32 0.65 16.98
N ASP A 163 5.36 0.00 16.46
CA ASP A 163 6.45 -0.54 17.26
C ASP A 163 7.64 0.43 17.21
N GLU A 164 7.97 1.05 18.35
CA GLU A 164 9.07 2.01 18.46
C GLU A 164 10.45 1.38 18.24
N THR A 165 10.60 0.06 18.46
CA THR A 165 11.86 -0.67 18.22
C THR A 165 12.07 -0.89 16.73
N VAL A 166 11.01 -1.29 16.03
CA VAL A 166 11.01 -1.48 14.58
C VAL A 166 11.01 -0.12 13.85
N GLY A 167 10.41 0.89 14.48
CA GLY A 167 10.25 2.23 13.92
C GLY A 167 9.23 2.32 12.79
N MET A 168 8.25 1.39 12.77
CA MET A 168 7.22 1.28 11.75
C MET A 168 5.88 0.82 12.35
N PRO A 169 4.74 1.10 11.67
CA PRO A 169 3.50 0.40 11.91
C PRO A 169 3.66 -1.10 11.65
N VAL A 170 3.42 -1.93 12.65
CA VAL A 170 3.51 -3.40 12.52
C VAL A 170 2.16 -4.06 12.30
N LYS A 171 1.06 -3.36 12.62
CA LYS A 171 -0.30 -3.81 12.31
C LYS A 171 -1.22 -2.63 12.11
N GLN A 172 -2.19 -2.78 11.21
CA GLN A 172 -3.24 -1.82 10.96
C GLN A 172 -4.56 -2.53 10.83
N GLU A 173 -5.58 -1.98 11.46
CA GLU A 173 -6.94 -2.50 11.46
C GLU A 173 -7.85 -1.41 10.93
N PHE A 174 -8.54 -1.69 9.83
CA PHE A 174 -9.41 -0.74 9.14
C PHE A 174 -10.87 -1.04 9.43
N PHE A 175 -11.58 -0.07 9.96
CA PHE A 175 -12.97 -0.20 10.37
C PHE A 175 -13.87 0.71 9.55
N SER A 176 -15.06 0.22 9.21
CA SER A 176 -16.21 1.09 8.91
C SER A 176 -16.93 1.44 10.21
N VAL A 177 -17.41 2.68 10.29
CA VAL A 177 -18.10 3.22 11.45
C VAL A 177 -19.50 3.66 11.02
N ALA A 178 -20.53 3.17 11.72
CA ALA A 178 -21.92 3.56 11.50
C ALA A 178 -22.57 3.89 12.85
N GLY A 179 -22.61 5.17 13.20
CA GLY A 179 -23.01 5.61 14.53
C GLY A 179 -22.05 5.09 15.61
N SER A 180 -22.52 4.23 16.51
CA SER A 180 -21.69 3.60 17.55
C SER A 180 -21.13 2.24 17.16
N GLU A 181 -21.50 1.69 16.00
CA GLU A 181 -21.07 0.38 15.54
C GLU A 181 -19.78 0.48 14.75
N ARG A 182 -18.79 -0.39 15.08
CA ARG A 182 -17.53 -0.54 14.38
C ARG A 182 -17.46 -1.94 13.78
N THR A 183 -17.22 -2.00 12.48
CA THR A 183 -17.06 -3.27 11.77
C THR A 183 -15.69 -3.35 11.13
N LEU A 184 -14.88 -4.35 11.53
CA LEU A 184 -13.57 -4.58 10.94
C LEU A 184 -13.73 -5.00 9.47
N GLN A 185 -13.09 -4.27 8.57
CA GLN A 185 -13.13 -4.51 7.13
C GLN A 185 -11.92 -5.34 6.68
N TYR A 186 -10.73 -4.91 7.05
CA TYR A 186 -9.50 -5.64 6.73
C TYR A 186 -8.38 -5.28 7.70
N THR A 187 -7.33 -6.10 7.70
CA THR A 187 -6.10 -5.86 8.46
C THR A 187 -4.89 -6.00 7.56
N ILE A 188 -3.86 -5.23 7.86
CA ILE A 188 -2.51 -5.40 7.33
C ILE A 188 -1.58 -5.65 8.52
N GLU A 189 -0.77 -6.71 8.46
CA GLU A 189 0.14 -7.08 9.52
C GLU A 189 1.53 -7.35 8.95
N LEU A 190 2.57 -6.81 9.60
CA LEU A 190 3.96 -7.14 9.33
C LEU A 190 4.37 -8.29 10.22
N ALA A 191 4.83 -9.38 9.62
CA ALA A 191 5.37 -10.53 10.31
C ALA A 191 6.82 -10.77 9.90
N ASN A 192 7.57 -11.48 10.73
CA ASN A 192 8.95 -11.89 10.42
C ASN A 192 9.85 -10.72 10.01
N PHE A 193 9.77 -9.62 10.75
CA PHE A 193 10.58 -8.44 10.47
C PHE A 193 12.03 -8.65 10.88
N HIS A 194 12.97 -8.37 9.95
CA HIS A 194 14.42 -8.43 10.15
C HIS A 194 15.08 -7.20 9.55
N THR A 195 16.07 -6.63 10.23
CA THR A 195 16.85 -5.48 9.74
C THR A 195 18.00 -5.88 8.82
N GLU A 196 18.30 -7.17 8.74
CA GLU A 196 19.36 -7.73 7.90
C GLU A 196 18.73 -8.66 6.85
N PRO A 197 18.34 -8.11 5.67
CA PRO A 197 17.75 -8.94 4.61
C PRO A 197 18.79 -9.87 3.98
N ASP A 198 18.34 -11.06 3.60
CA ASP A 198 19.20 -12.01 2.88
C ASP A 198 19.67 -11.42 1.54
N ALA A 199 20.99 -11.36 1.35
CA ALA A 199 21.59 -10.82 0.14
C ALA A 199 21.19 -11.59 -1.14
N GLY A 200 20.88 -12.88 -1.03
CA GLY A 200 20.42 -13.72 -2.14
C GLY A 200 19.06 -13.30 -2.71
N LEU A 201 18.26 -12.54 -1.95
CA LEU A 201 16.97 -12.03 -2.42
C LEU A 201 17.12 -11.00 -3.55
N PHE A 202 18.26 -10.33 -3.64
CA PHE A 202 18.50 -9.25 -4.62
C PHE A 202 19.26 -9.73 -5.85
N ALA A 203 19.10 -11.00 -6.21
CA ALA A 203 19.63 -11.57 -7.43
C ALA A 203 18.49 -12.14 -8.29
N LEU A 204 18.64 -12.05 -9.62
CA LEU A 204 17.74 -12.77 -10.51
C LEU A 204 17.90 -14.28 -10.28
N PRO A 205 16.79 -15.01 -10.03
CA PRO A 205 16.85 -16.45 -9.87
C PRO A 205 17.45 -17.13 -11.11
N ALA A 206 18.29 -18.15 -10.91
CA ALA A 206 18.87 -18.91 -11.99
C ALA A 206 17.81 -19.71 -12.76
N GLY A 207 18.06 -19.96 -14.05
CA GLY A 207 17.19 -20.80 -14.89
C GLY A 207 15.96 -20.09 -15.49
N LEU A 208 15.78 -18.81 -15.23
CA LEU A 208 14.69 -18.04 -15.82
C LEU A 208 15.00 -17.66 -17.27
N ARG A 209 13.97 -17.70 -18.14
CA ARG A 209 14.06 -17.26 -19.53
C ARG A 209 13.62 -15.79 -19.64
N LYS A 210 14.44 -14.95 -20.27
CA LYS A 210 14.08 -13.57 -20.60
C LYS A 210 13.02 -13.53 -21.70
N VAL A 211 12.00 -12.69 -21.52
CA VAL A 211 10.95 -12.41 -22.50
C VAL A 211 10.77 -10.90 -22.63
N THR A 212 10.05 -10.45 -23.64
CA THR A 212 9.63 -9.06 -23.74
C THR A 212 8.51 -8.76 -22.73
N LEU A 213 8.36 -7.50 -22.30
CA LEU A 213 7.29 -7.10 -21.40
C LEU A 213 5.91 -7.38 -22.01
N SER A 214 5.77 -7.23 -23.33
CA SER A 214 4.54 -7.56 -24.07
C SER A 214 4.19 -9.05 -23.99
N GLU A 215 5.17 -9.95 -24.18
CA GLU A 215 4.97 -11.40 -24.01
C GLU A 215 4.65 -11.78 -22.56
N PHE A 216 5.30 -11.11 -21.60
CA PHE A 216 5.04 -11.31 -20.19
C PHE A 216 3.58 -11.01 -19.84
N THR A 217 3.07 -9.84 -20.24
CA THR A 217 1.71 -9.38 -19.95
C THR A 217 0.62 -10.11 -20.72
N ALA A 218 0.87 -10.47 -21.99
CA ALA A 218 -0.10 -11.18 -22.83
C ALA A 218 -0.49 -12.55 -22.24
N SER A 219 0.43 -13.21 -21.60
CA SER A 219 0.24 -14.56 -21.02
C SER A 219 -0.38 -14.53 -19.61
N SER A 220 -0.46 -13.37 -18.97
CA SER A 220 -1.07 -13.19 -17.64
C SER A 220 -2.61 -13.06 -17.70
N ARG A 221 -3.19 -13.00 -18.92
CA ARG A 221 -4.63 -12.82 -19.14
C ARG A 221 -5.38 -14.12 -19.48
N LYS A 222 -4.71 -15.24 -19.46
CA LYS A 222 -5.30 -16.58 -19.63
C LYS A 222 -5.41 -17.31 -18.30
#